data_855e63f8d416a94815d08394b63e1541
#
_entry.id   855e63f8d416a94815d08394b63e1541
#
_cell.length_a   1.000
_cell.length_b   1.000
_cell.length_c   1.000
_cell.angle_alpha   90.00
_cell.angle_beta   90.00
_cell.angle_gamma   90.00
#
_symmetry.space_group_name_H-M   'P 1'
#
loop_
_entity.id
_entity.type
_entity.pdbx_description
1 polymer ?
#
loop_
_entity_poly.entity_id
_entity_poly.type
_entity_poly.pdbx_seq_one_letter_code
_entity_poly.pdbx_strand_id
1 'polypeptide(L)'
;MAKKGKKGKSKPKVDARPAPEVVVPAQLRPRRALDYDLDRQTEHMAVSALRSAAPGLEYLFTRYPRKWLRKDIIAGVAVAAYLVPQVLAYSAIVNVPPVAGLWSALAAIVAYAVMGGSRVLSAGPESTIALMAGAAIAPMAGGNPERALSLSAALCLVVAGWCLIARVLRAGIVVELLSQPLLVGYLAGGAVLMIVGQLGKVTGTKVSGESIVDQIQSFLSVVGNTKPLTLAVGVSTLVLILVLRKVSPALPAPLIALSLIHISEPTRPY
;
A
#
# COMPACT_ATOMS: atom_id res chain seq x y z
N MET A 1 43.16 -61.34 -14.80
CA MET A 1 42.16 -61.38 -13.74
C MET A 1 40.87 -60.73 -14.21
N ALA A 2 39.86 -61.53 -14.50
CA ALA A 2 38.61 -61.10 -15.14
C ALA A 2 37.60 -60.71 -14.11
N LYS A 3 36.99 -59.50 -14.19
CA LYS A 3 35.93 -59.02 -13.32
C LYS A 3 34.56 -59.18 -14.04
N LYS A 4 33.82 -60.22 -13.60
CA LYS A 4 32.48 -60.56 -14.09
C LYS A 4 31.50 -59.44 -13.85
N GLY A 5 30.88 -58.89 -14.92
CA GLY A 5 29.76 -57.98 -14.85
C GLY A 5 28.48 -58.72 -14.52
N LYS A 6 27.79 -58.29 -13.44
CA LYS A 6 26.44 -58.75 -13.09
C LYS A 6 25.42 -57.98 -13.94
N LYS A 7 24.79 -58.64 -14.90
CA LYS A 7 23.61 -58.15 -15.63
C LYS A 7 22.40 -58.12 -14.64
N GLY A 8 22.00 -56.93 -14.20
CA GLY A 8 20.76 -56.72 -13.52
C GLY A 8 19.57 -56.90 -14.49
N LYS A 9 18.73 -57.88 -14.22
CA LYS A 9 17.42 -58.06 -14.90
C LYS A 9 16.52 -56.89 -14.54
N SER A 10 16.23 -56.01 -15.47
CA SER A 10 15.19 -55.00 -15.37
C SER A 10 13.82 -55.70 -15.36
N LYS A 11 13.08 -55.55 -14.28
CA LYS A 11 11.66 -55.94 -14.22
C LYS A 11 10.87 -55.07 -15.21
N PRO A 12 9.93 -55.65 -15.96
CA PRO A 12 9.08 -54.84 -16.84
C PRO A 12 8.25 -53.88 -16.03
N LYS A 13 8.31 -52.60 -16.38
CA LYS A 13 7.37 -51.56 -15.88
C LYS A 13 5.97 -51.94 -16.34
N VAL A 14 5.16 -52.44 -15.46
CA VAL A 14 3.71 -52.58 -15.71
C VAL A 14 3.15 -51.14 -15.74
N ASP A 15 2.76 -50.72 -16.93
CA ASP A 15 2.01 -49.46 -17.16
C ASP A 15 0.63 -49.67 -16.53
N ALA A 16 0.52 -49.31 -15.25
CA ALA A 16 -0.76 -49.25 -14.57
C ALA A 16 -1.56 -48.05 -15.11
N ARG A 17 -2.27 -48.25 -16.20
CA ARG A 17 -3.32 -47.32 -16.57
C ARG A 17 -4.30 -47.25 -15.39
N PRO A 18 -4.66 -46.06 -14.89
CA PRO A 18 -5.67 -45.96 -13.86
C PRO A 18 -6.95 -46.62 -14.39
N ALA A 19 -7.55 -47.49 -13.56
CA ALA A 19 -8.78 -48.14 -13.88
C ALA A 19 -9.82 -47.06 -14.27
N PRO A 20 -10.66 -47.29 -15.27
CA PRO A 20 -11.69 -46.33 -15.65
C PRO A 20 -12.57 -46.04 -14.42
N GLU A 21 -12.67 -44.77 -14.10
CA GLU A 21 -13.49 -44.27 -12.99
C GLU A 21 -14.94 -44.64 -13.30
N VAL A 22 -15.49 -45.60 -12.55
CA VAL A 22 -16.88 -46.03 -12.68
C VAL A 22 -17.77 -44.89 -12.21
N VAL A 23 -18.27 -44.10 -13.14
CA VAL A 23 -19.25 -43.05 -12.86
C VAL A 23 -20.56 -43.69 -12.47
N VAL A 24 -20.78 -43.84 -11.15
CA VAL A 24 -22.05 -44.32 -10.61
C VAL A 24 -23.12 -43.24 -10.81
N PRO A 25 -24.25 -43.50 -11.52
CA PRO A 25 -25.32 -42.53 -11.69
C PRO A 25 -25.83 -42.01 -10.36
N ALA A 26 -26.13 -40.70 -10.24
CA ALA A 26 -26.53 -40.05 -8.99
C ALA A 26 -27.71 -40.74 -8.28
N GLN A 27 -28.58 -41.39 -9.01
CA GLN A 27 -29.73 -42.13 -8.49
C GLN A 27 -29.37 -43.40 -7.70
N LEU A 28 -28.18 -43.97 -7.91
CA LEU A 28 -27.69 -45.19 -7.26
C LEU A 28 -26.70 -44.92 -6.15
N ARG A 29 -26.38 -43.65 -5.88
CA ARG A 29 -25.46 -43.27 -4.79
C ARG A 29 -26.20 -43.38 -3.44
N PRO A 30 -25.59 -44.00 -2.41
CA PRO A 30 -26.17 -44.00 -1.07
C PRO A 30 -26.32 -42.57 -0.55
N ARG A 31 -27.39 -42.27 0.18
CA ARG A 31 -27.72 -40.92 0.68
C ARG A 31 -26.54 -40.25 1.39
N ARG A 32 -25.75 -40.98 2.18
CA ARG A 32 -24.53 -40.47 2.83
C ARG A 32 -23.44 -39.98 1.86
N ALA A 33 -23.33 -40.60 0.69
CA ALA A 33 -22.36 -40.16 -0.33
C ALA A 33 -22.85 -38.90 -1.05
N LEU A 34 -24.15 -38.73 -1.23
CA LEU A 34 -24.73 -37.48 -1.74
C LEU A 34 -24.57 -36.32 -0.79
N ASP A 35 -24.82 -36.53 0.51
CA ASP A 35 -24.61 -35.50 1.55
C ASP A 35 -23.15 -35.07 1.61
N TYR A 36 -22.20 -36.01 1.54
CA TYR A 36 -20.77 -35.74 1.53
C TYR A 36 -20.31 -34.93 0.29
N ASP A 37 -20.87 -35.25 -0.89
CA ASP A 37 -20.58 -34.50 -2.12
C ASP A 37 -21.17 -33.08 -2.08
N LEU A 38 -22.38 -32.92 -1.51
CA LEU A 38 -23.00 -31.62 -1.32
C LEU A 38 -22.20 -30.74 -0.32
N ASP A 39 -21.76 -31.32 0.79
CA ASP A 39 -20.91 -30.62 1.78
C ASP A 39 -19.60 -30.17 1.15
N ARG A 40 -18.95 -31.02 0.37
CA ARG A 40 -17.73 -30.64 -0.37
C ARG A 40 -17.98 -29.54 -1.39
N GLN A 41 -19.09 -29.61 -2.13
CA GLN A 41 -19.43 -28.58 -3.12
C GLN A 41 -19.73 -27.24 -2.45
N THR A 42 -20.43 -27.24 -1.31
CA THR A 42 -20.71 -26.02 -0.54
C THR A 42 -19.44 -25.44 0.07
N GLU A 43 -18.54 -26.27 0.61
CA GLU A 43 -17.23 -25.82 1.06
C GLU A 43 -16.40 -25.22 -0.07
N HIS A 44 -16.33 -25.87 -1.22
CA HIS A 44 -15.61 -25.33 -2.39
C HIS A 44 -16.22 -24.03 -2.90
N MET A 45 -17.53 -23.90 -2.91
CA MET A 45 -18.21 -22.66 -3.29
C MET A 45 -17.97 -21.56 -2.25
N ALA A 46 -18.04 -21.86 -0.97
CA ALA A 46 -17.77 -20.91 0.11
C ALA A 46 -16.30 -20.42 0.09
N VAL A 47 -15.35 -21.33 -0.08
CA VAL A 47 -13.92 -21.00 -0.20
C VAL A 47 -13.65 -20.18 -1.47
N SER A 48 -14.27 -20.51 -2.59
CA SER A 48 -14.11 -19.75 -3.83
C SER A 48 -14.75 -18.36 -3.73
N ALA A 49 -15.89 -18.25 -3.09
CA ALA A 49 -16.54 -16.96 -2.80
C ALA A 49 -15.68 -16.10 -1.84
N LEU A 50 -15.12 -16.70 -0.80
CA LEU A 50 -14.20 -16.03 0.12
C LEU A 50 -12.93 -15.55 -0.60
N ARG A 51 -12.37 -16.37 -1.49
CA ARG A 51 -11.23 -16.02 -2.34
C ARG A 51 -11.49 -14.81 -3.23
N SER A 52 -12.68 -14.75 -3.80
CA SER A 52 -13.04 -13.65 -4.69
C SER A 52 -13.40 -12.37 -3.94
N ALA A 53 -13.99 -12.49 -2.75
CA ALA A 53 -14.45 -11.36 -1.95
C ALA A 53 -13.38 -10.81 -1.01
N ALA A 54 -12.56 -11.68 -0.41
CA ALA A 54 -11.56 -11.31 0.60
C ALA A 54 -10.23 -12.08 0.44
N PRO A 55 -9.48 -11.85 -0.64
CA PRO A 55 -8.25 -12.58 -0.94
C PRO A 55 -7.17 -12.38 0.11
N GLY A 56 -7.12 -11.23 0.77
CA GLY A 56 -6.20 -10.95 1.85
C GLY A 56 -6.48 -11.82 3.09
N LEU A 57 -7.74 -11.99 3.42
CA LEU A 57 -8.16 -12.82 4.55
C LEU A 57 -7.83 -14.31 4.30
N GLU A 58 -8.11 -14.82 3.11
CA GLU A 58 -7.74 -16.18 2.72
C GLU A 58 -6.23 -16.40 2.90
N TYR A 59 -5.42 -15.46 2.39
CA TYR A 59 -3.98 -15.57 2.53
C TYR A 59 -3.53 -15.60 4.00
N LEU A 60 -4.11 -14.74 4.84
CA LEU A 60 -3.74 -14.62 6.24
C LEU A 60 -4.00 -15.91 7.01
N PHE A 61 -5.13 -16.58 6.75
CA PHE A 61 -5.52 -17.79 7.48
C PHE A 61 -4.95 -19.09 6.89
N THR A 62 -4.74 -19.15 5.56
CA THR A 62 -4.37 -20.41 4.90
C THR A 62 -2.91 -20.50 4.50
N ARG A 63 -2.28 -19.38 4.14
CA ARG A 63 -0.94 -19.36 3.51
C ARG A 63 0.12 -18.58 4.27
N TYR A 64 -0.27 -17.86 5.34
CA TYR A 64 0.66 -17.01 6.06
C TYR A 64 1.64 -17.82 6.90
N PRO A 65 2.97 -17.74 6.68
CA PRO A 65 3.97 -18.47 7.45
C PRO A 65 4.17 -17.80 8.81
N ARG A 66 3.79 -18.46 9.90
CA ARG A 66 3.92 -17.93 11.28
C ARG A 66 5.32 -17.43 11.62
N LYS A 67 6.36 -17.97 10.98
CA LYS A 67 7.76 -17.51 11.15
C LYS A 67 8.00 -16.06 10.69
N TRP A 68 7.12 -15.48 9.87
CA TRP A 68 7.22 -14.09 9.40
C TRP A 68 6.54 -13.10 10.36
N LEU A 69 5.66 -13.59 11.23
CA LEU A 69 4.87 -12.74 12.13
C LEU A 69 5.73 -11.73 12.92
N ARG A 70 6.86 -12.18 13.50
CA ARG A 70 7.75 -11.29 14.24
C ARG A 70 8.34 -10.18 13.36
N LYS A 71 8.73 -10.51 12.12
CA LYS A 71 9.27 -9.53 11.18
C LYS A 71 8.20 -8.56 10.72
N ASP A 72 7.00 -9.04 10.48
CA ASP A 72 5.87 -8.23 10.02
C ASP A 72 5.36 -7.31 11.12
N ILE A 73 5.35 -7.75 12.39
CA ILE A 73 5.04 -6.87 13.53
C ILE A 73 6.07 -5.73 13.64
N ILE A 74 7.37 -6.03 13.55
CA ILE A 74 8.42 -5.01 13.60
C ILE A 74 8.27 -4.02 12.44
N ALA A 75 8.03 -4.53 11.23
CA ALA A 75 7.78 -3.71 10.04
C ALA A 75 6.51 -2.86 10.22
N GLY A 76 5.44 -3.43 10.77
CA GLY A 76 4.19 -2.71 11.03
C GLY A 76 4.36 -1.57 12.04
N VAL A 77 5.10 -1.80 13.13
CA VAL A 77 5.44 -0.75 14.11
C VAL A 77 6.26 0.37 13.45
N ALA A 78 7.24 0.00 12.63
CA ALA A 78 8.05 0.97 11.90
C ALA A 78 7.19 1.81 10.92
N VAL A 79 6.25 1.18 10.21
CA VAL A 79 5.30 1.87 9.33
C VAL A 79 4.40 2.79 10.14
N ALA A 80 3.81 2.32 11.23
CA ALA A 80 2.92 3.11 12.08
C ALA A 80 3.60 4.37 12.62
N ALA A 81 4.87 4.28 12.99
CA ALA A 81 5.61 5.39 13.56
C ALA A 81 5.80 6.59 12.62
N TYR A 82 5.90 6.36 11.30
CA TYR A 82 5.93 7.48 10.35
C TYR A 82 4.54 7.81 9.78
N LEU A 83 3.65 6.84 9.71
CA LEU A 83 2.31 7.02 9.15
C LEU A 83 1.43 7.89 10.06
N VAL A 84 1.52 7.73 11.38
CA VAL A 84 0.74 8.53 12.34
C VAL A 84 1.01 10.04 12.18
N PRO A 85 2.26 10.55 12.27
CA PRO A 85 2.53 11.97 12.03
C PRO A 85 2.10 12.45 10.65
N GLN A 86 2.25 11.62 9.62
CA GLN A 86 1.86 11.93 8.25
C GLN A 86 0.34 12.12 8.12
N VAL A 87 -0.44 11.23 8.72
CA VAL A 87 -1.91 11.31 8.73
C VAL A 87 -2.37 12.57 9.47
N LEU A 88 -1.75 12.89 10.61
CA LEU A 88 -2.06 14.10 11.37
C LEU A 88 -1.81 15.36 10.52
N ALA A 89 -0.67 15.42 9.83
CA ALA A 89 -0.34 16.53 8.94
C ALA A 89 -1.34 16.67 7.79
N TYR A 90 -1.78 15.57 7.19
CA TYR A 90 -2.74 15.60 6.09
C TYR A 90 -4.16 15.93 6.54
N SER A 91 -4.54 15.51 7.75
CA SER A 91 -5.79 15.93 8.36
C SER A 91 -5.87 17.45 8.53
N ALA A 92 -4.75 18.08 8.93
CA ALA A 92 -4.66 19.54 9.03
C ALA A 92 -4.79 20.25 7.66
N ILE A 93 -4.25 19.65 6.57
CA ILE A 93 -4.39 20.20 5.20
C ILE A 93 -5.86 20.21 4.76
N VAL A 94 -6.60 19.14 5.08
CA VAL A 94 -8.03 19.02 4.71
C VAL A 94 -8.93 19.77 5.70
N ASN A 95 -8.37 20.28 6.81
CA ASN A 95 -9.10 20.94 7.91
C ASN A 95 -10.13 20.01 8.57
N VAL A 96 -9.75 18.73 8.77
CA VAL A 96 -10.56 17.76 9.52
C VAL A 96 -9.88 17.46 10.86
N PRO A 97 -10.65 17.02 11.88
CA PRO A 97 -10.09 16.62 13.16
C PRO A 97 -9.02 15.53 13.00
N PRO A 98 -7.86 15.64 13.66
CA PRO A 98 -6.77 14.67 13.53
C PRO A 98 -7.19 13.23 13.83
N VAL A 99 -8.09 13.04 14.80
CA VAL A 99 -8.64 11.72 15.17
C VAL A 99 -9.42 11.09 14.02
N ALA A 100 -10.17 11.89 13.24
CA ALA A 100 -10.90 11.40 12.07
C ALA A 100 -9.95 10.89 10.98
N GLY A 101 -8.81 11.57 10.77
CA GLY A 101 -7.76 11.11 9.87
C GLY A 101 -7.17 9.76 10.30
N LEU A 102 -6.88 9.59 11.58
CA LEU A 102 -6.36 8.32 12.11
C LEU A 102 -7.35 7.17 11.91
N TRP A 103 -8.63 7.39 12.20
CA TRP A 103 -9.66 6.38 11.97
C TRP A 103 -9.83 6.00 10.50
N SER A 104 -9.79 6.99 9.59
CA SER A 104 -9.88 6.72 8.16
C SER A 104 -8.67 5.97 7.63
N ALA A 105 -7.46 6.29 8.09
CA ALA A 105 -6.26 5.54 7.74
C ALA A 105 -6.31 4.10 8.26
N LEU A 106 -6.73 3.90 9.51
CA LEU A 106 -6.91 2.57 10.09
C LEU A 106 -7.93 1.74 9.31
N ALA A 107 -9.09 2.33 9.02
CA ALA A 107 -10.14 1.66 8.24
C ALA A 107 -9.65 1.27 6.84
N ALA A 108 -8.93 2.15 6.15
CA ALA A 108 -8.36 1.87 4.82
C ALA A 108 -7.35 0.72 4.85
N ILE A 109 -6.44 0.70 5.85
CA ILE A 109 -5.43 -0.35 6.00
C ILE A 109 -6.10 -1.70 6.31
N VAL A 110 -7.07 -1.72 7.23
CA VAL A 110 -7.82 -2.93 7.57
C VAL A 110 -8.63 -3.44 6.37
N ALA A 111 -9.33 -2.55 5.67
CA ALA A 111 -10.06 -2.93 4.45
C ALA A 111 -9.12 -3.50 3.38
N TYR A 112 -7.93 -2.91 3.20
CA TYR A 112 -6.93 -3.43 2.28
C TYR A 112 -6.35 -4.77 2.74
N ALA A 113 -6.10 -4.96 4.04
CA ALA A 113 -5.62 -6.22 4.58
C ALA A 113 -6.61 -7.37 4.35
N VAL A 114 -7.92 -7.07 4.37
CA VAL A 114 -9.00 -8.05 4.13
C VAL A 114 -9.21 -8.29 2.63
N MET A 115 -9.35 -7.23 1.85
CA MET A 115 -9.81 -7.28 0.46
C MET A 115 -8.67 -7.18 -0.57
N GLY A 116 -7.46 -6.80 -0.15
CA GLY A 116 -6.33 -6.59 -1.03
C GLY A 116 -5.79 -7.88 -1.65
N GLY A 117 -5.64 -7.90 -2.96
CA GLY A 117 -5.06 -9.02 -3.71
C GLY A 117 -3.55 -8.95 -3.90
N SER A 118 -2.94 -7.80 -3.68
CA SER A 118 -1.50 -7.59 -3.87
C SER A 118 -0.73 -7.60 -2.55
N ARG A 119 0.39 -8.31 -2.52
CA ARG A 119 1.31 -8.36 -1.37
C ARG A 119 2.38 -7.27 -1.40
N VAL A 120 2.50 -6.58 -2.51
CA VAL A 120 3.54 -5.57 -2.75
C VAL A 120 2.97 -4.16 -2.65
N LEU A 121 1.68 -3.99 -2.95
CA LEU A 121 1.03 -2.70 -2.87
C LEU A 121 0.85 -2.29 -1.40
N SER A 122 1.30 -1.09 -1.07
CA SER A 122 1.04 -0.45 0.22
C SER A 122 -0.03 0.62 0.05
N ALA A 123 -1.14 0.47 0.75
CA ALA A 123 -2.16 1.51 0.84
C ALA A 123 -1.78 2.48 1.97
N GLY A 124 -1.67 3.75 1.64
CA GLY A 124 -1.28 4.77 2.62
C GLY A 124 -1.74 6.17 2.20
N PRO A 125 -1.66 7.14 3.12
CA PRO A 125 -2.00 8.52 2.82
C PRO A 125 -1.01 9.13 1.81
N GLU A 126 -1.54 9.95 0.91
CA GLU A 126 -0.77 10.59 -0.16
C GLU A 126 -1.01 12.10 -0.13
N SER A 127 0.06 12.88 -0.23
CA SER A 127 0.04 14.34 -0.04
C SER A 127 -0.71 15.07 -1.14
N THR A 128 -0.56 14.65 -2.39
CA THR A 128 -1.21 15.30 -3.53
C THR A 128 -2.72 15.14 -3.46
N ILE A 129 -3.18 13.94 -3.09
CA ILE A 129 -4.61 13.67 -2.90
C ILE A 129 -5.16 14.49 -1.73
N ALA A 130 -4.40 14.59 -0.62
CA ALA A 130 -4.80 15.41 0.52
C ALA A 130 -4.92 16.90 0.17
N LEU A 131 -3.96 17.43 -0.61
CA LEU A 131 -4.02 18.81 -1.11
C LEU A 131 -5.21 19.05 -2.04
N MET A 132 -5.45 18.14 -2.98
CA MET A 132 -6.60 18.23 -3.89
C MET A 132 -7.92 18.17 -3.12
N ALA A 133 -8.04 17.24 -2.16
CA ALA A 133 -9.22 17.13 -1.32
C ALA A 133 -9.42 18.40 -0.48
N GLY A 134 -8.35 18.92 0.13
CA GLY A 134 -8.38 20.16 0.89
C GLY A 134 -8.82 21.36 0.04
N ALA A 135 -8.26 21.52 -1.16
CA ALA A 135 -8.63 22.57 -2.10
C ALA A 135 -10.10 22.48 -2.54
N ALA A 136 -10.62 21.27 -2.75
CA ALA A 136 -12.02 21.08 -3.11
C ALA A 136 -12.98 21.34 -1.94
N ILE A 137 -12.60 20.94 -0.73
CA ILE A 137 -13.46 21.02 0.47
C ILE A 137 -13.44 22.41 1.10
N ALA A 138 -12.29 23.09 1.15
CA ALA A 138 -12.10 24.34 1.88
C ALA A 138 -13.13 25.45 1.52
N PRO A 139 -13.43 25.71 0.23
CA PRO A 139 -14.40 26.73 -0.15
C PRO A 139 -15.82 26.41 0.34
N MET A 140 -16.17 25.12 0.36
CA MET A 140 -17.51 24.64 0.76
C MET A 140 -17.66 24.52 2.28
N ALA A 141 -16.57 24.23 2.99
CA ALA A 141 -16.55 24.08 4.43
C ALA A 141 -16.63 25.43 5.17
N GLY A 142 -16.14 26.51 4.54
CA GLY A 142 -16.16 27.86 5.14
C GLY A 142 -15.41 27.94 6.47
N GLY A 143 -14.34 27.15 6.65
CA GLY A 143 -13.54 27.10 7.88
C GLY A 143 -14.15 26.24 9.02
N ASN A 144 -15.31 25.62 8.82
CA ASN A 144 -15.93 24.76 9.82
C ASN A 144 -15.42 23.31 9.73
N PRO A 145 -14.72 22.78 10.77
CA PRO A 145 -14.14 21.43 10.74
C PRO A 145 -15.18 20.29 10.65
N GLU A 146 -16.36 20.45 11.25
CA GLU A 146 -17.43 19.43 11.18
C GLU A 146 -17.99 19.33 9.77
N ARG A 147 -18.17 20.50 9.12
CA ARG A 147 -18.59 20.55 7.73
C ARG A 147 -17.52 20.00 6.79
N ALA A 148 -16.25 20.28 7.06
CA ALA A 148 -15.12 19.69 6.33
C ALA A 148 -15.11 18.16 6.46
N LEU A 149 -15.37 17.62 7.66
CA LEU A 149 -15.48 16.19 7.89
C LEU A 149 -16.62 15.55 7.10
N SER A 150 -17.79 16.15 7.12
CA SER A 150 -18.97 15.66 6.38
C SER A 150 -18.73 15.68 4.86
N LEU A 151 -18.12 16.75 4.34
CA LEU A 151 -17.76 16.87 2.93
C LEU A 151 -16.68 15.87 2.54
N SER A 152 -15.71 15.60 3.43
CA SER A 152 -14.67 14.58 3.20
C SER A 152 -15.29 13.18 3.12
N ALA A 153 -16.23 12.87 3.99
CA ALA A 153 -16.97 11.60 3.94
C ALA A 153 -17.78 11.47 2.64
N ALA A 154 -18.46 12.53 2.22
CA ALA A 154 -19.20 12.57 0.95
C ALA A 154 -18.24 12.36 -0.26
N LEU A 155 -17.10 13.03 -0.26
CA LEU A 155 -16.07 12.87 -1.29
C LEU A 155 -15.57 11.42 -1.37
N CYS A 156 -15.32 10.79 -0.22
CA CYS A 156 -14.92 9.37 -0.17
C CYS A 156 -15.98 8.45 -0.79
N LEU A 157 -17.27 8.70 -0.52
CA LEU A 157 -18.37 7.93 -1.11
C LEU A 157 -18.45 8.11 -2.63
N VAL A 158 -18.28 9.34 -3.12
CA VAL A 158 -18.26 9.64 -4.55
C VAL A 158 -17.10 8.92 -5.23
N VAL A 159 -15.89 9.00 -4.66
CA VAL A 159 -14.70 8.30 -5.19
C VAL A 159 -14.91 6.80 -5.17
N ALA A 160 -15.45 6.25 -4.08
CA ALA A 160 -15.77 4.82 -4.00
C ALA A 160 -16.78 4.41 -5.08
N GLY A 161 -17.81 5.22 -5.32
CA GLY A 161 -18.77 5.01 -6.40
C GLY A 161 -18.11 4.96 -7.77
N TRP A 162 -17.21 5.91 -8.07
CA TRP A 162 -16.43 5.90 -9.31
C TRP A 162 -15.53 4.68 -9.45
N CYS A 163 -14.89 4.24 -8.35
CA CYS A 163 -14.09 3.02 -8.35
C CYS A 163 -14.94 1.77 -8.65
N LEU A 164 -16.16 1.70 -8.10
CA LEU A 164 -17.09 0.61 -8.39
C LEU A 164 -17.55 0.62 -9.85
N ILE A 165 -17.88 1.78 -10.39
CA ILE A 165 -18.23 1.94 -11.81
C ILE A 165 -17.05 1.49 -12.69
N ALA A 166 -15.84 1.94 -12.40
CA ALA A 166 -14.62 1.55 -13.11
C ALA A 166 -14.39 0.03 -13.06
N ARG A 167 -14.68 -0.61 -11.92
CA ARG A 167 -14.62 -2.07 -11.78
C ARG A 167 -15.64 -2.77 -12.66
N VAL A 168 -16.89 -2.32 -12.68
CA VAL A 168 -17.97 -2.88 -13.50
C VAL A 168 -17.64 -2.73 -14.98
N LEU A 169 -17.15 -1.58 -15.39
CA LEU A 169 -16.71 -1.30 -16.77
C LEU A 169 -15.40 -2.01 -17.15
N ARG A 170 -14.81 -2.78 -16.22
CA ARG A 170 -13.48 -3.42 -16.41
C ARG A 170 -12.41 -2.45 -16.87
N ALA A 171 -12.42 -1.24 -16.34
CA ALA A 171 -11.47 -0.17 -16.71
C ALA A 171 -9.98 -0.55 -16.45
N GLY A 172 -9.71 -1.65 -15.74
CA GLY A 172 -8.38 -2.24 -15.63
C GLY A 172 -7.73 -2.57 -16.98
N ILE A 173 -8.52 -2.86 -18.02
CA ILE A 173 -8.03 -3.06 -19.39
C ILE A 173 -7.29 -1.81 -19.90
N VAL A 174 -7.72 -0.61 -19.51
CA VAL A 174 -7.05 0.65 -19.89
C VAL A 174 -5.63 0.71 -19.31
N VAL A 175 -5.42 0.14 -18.11
CA VAL A 175 -4.09 0.07 -17.49
C VAL A 175 -3.17 -0.92 -18.23
N GLU A 176 -3.73 -2.02 -18.76
CA GLU A 176 -2.98 -2.99 -19.55
C GLU A 176 -2.54 -2.42 -20.90
N LEU A 177 -3.27 -1.43 -21.42
CA LEU A 177 -2.89 -0.69 -22.65
C LEU A 177 -1.73 0.28 -22.42
N LEU A 178 -1.41 0.61 -21.14
CA LEU A 178 -0.27 1.46 -20.83
C LEU A 178 1.03 0.66 -21.05
N SER A 179 1.78 1.09 -22.06
CA SER A 179 3.09 0.47 -22.34
C SER A 179 4.06 0.68 -21.18
N GLN A 180 4.99 -0.27 -20.96
CA GLN A 180 6.03 -0.12 -19.94
C GLN A 180 6.81 1.20 -20.01
N PRO A 181 7.22 1.69 -21.22
CA PRO A 181 7.88 2.99 -21.32
C PRO A 181 7.02 4.15 -20.81
N LEU A 182 5.70 4.11 -21.03
CA LEU A 182 4.79 5.14 -20.55
C LEU A 182 4.71 5.14 -19.02
N LEU A 183 4.65 3.95 -18.39
CA LEU A 183 4.68 3.83 -16.92
C LEU A 183 5.99 4.34 -16.33
N VAL A 184 7.13 4.02 -16.95
CA VAL A 184 8.44 4.53 -16.52
C VAL A 184 8.50 6.06 -16.65
N GLY A 185 8.01 6.61 -17.77
CA GLY A 185 7.94 8.05 -17.97
C GLY A 185 7.04 8.75 -16.95
N TYR A 186 5.87 8.18 -16.64
CA TYR A 186 4.97 8.67 -15.60
C TYR A 186 5.63 8.68 -14.23
N LEU A 187 6.28 7.56 -13.83
CA LEU A 187 7.00 7.48 -12.55
C LEU A 187 8.16 8.46 -12.47
N ALA A 188 8.93 8.62 -13.56
CA ALA A 188 10.02 9.59 -13.61
C ALA A 188 9.50 11.02 -13.48
N GLY A 189 8.44 11.37 -14.20
CA GLY A 189 7.78 12.69 -14.10
C GLY A 189 7.25 12.94 -12.68
N GLY A 190 6.59 11.96 -12.08
CA GLY A 190 6.13 12.01 -10.70
C GLY A 190 7.26 12.22 -9.69
N ALA A 191 8.40 11.55 -9.90
CA ALA A 191 9.58 11.73 -9.04
C ALA A 191 10.13 13.17 -9.12
N VAL A 192 10.20 13.75 -10.32
CA VAL A 192 10.62 15.16 -10.51
C VAL A 192 9.65 16.10 -9.80
N LEU A 193 8.34 15.90 -9.96
CA LEU A 193 7.30 16.67 -9.26
C LEU A 193 7.48 16.61 -7.73
N MET A 194 7.70 15.43 -7.20
CA MET A 194 7.92 15.25 -5.75
C MET A 194 9.18 15.96 -5.26
N ILE A 195 10.28 15.87 -6.01
CA ILE A 195 11.54 16.56 -5.65
C ILE A 195 11.32 18.06 -5.62
N VAL A 196 10.75 18.64 -6.70
CA VAL A 196 10.49 20.08 -6.81
C VAL A 196 9.56 20.54 -5.68
N GLY A 197 8.50 19.81 -5.39
CA GLY A 197 7.55 20.11 -4.30
C GLY A 197 8.17 20.05 -2.89
N GLN A 198 9.33 19.39 -2.69
CA GLN A 198 10.04 19.37 -1.41
C GLN A 198 11.11 20.46 -1.26
N LEU A 199 11.50 21.13 -2.36
CA LEU A 199 12.57 22.14 -2.30
C LEU A 199 12.30 23.23 -1.28
N GLY A 200 11.11 23.80 -1.26
CA GLY A 200 10.73 24.84 -0.30
C GLY A 200 10.78 24.36 1.16
N LYS A 201 10.37 23.11 1.41
CA LYS A 201 10.38 22.53 2.76
C LYS A 201 11.80 22.30 3.28
N VAL A 202 12.70 21.79 2.42
CA VAL A 202 14.10 21.53 2.76
C VAL A 202 14.88 22.84 2.99
N THR A 203 14.57 23.87 2.23
CA THR A 203 15.25 25.18 2.34
C THR A 203 14.59 26.13 3.34
N GLY A 204 13.39 25.78 3.84
CA GLY A 204 12.62 26.64 4.75
C GLY A 204 12.04 27.87 4.07
N THR A 205 11.92 27.86 2.73
CA THR A 205 11.36 28.95 1.91
C THR A 205 9.91 28.62 1.51
N LYS A 206 9.12 29.67 1.33
CA LYS A 206 7.75 29.53 0.78
C LYS A 206 7.82 29.50 -0.75
N VAL A 207 7.73 28.31 -1.31
CA VAL A 207 7.60 28.11 -2.75
C VAL A 207 6.12 27.96 -3.06
N SER A 208 5.61 28.76 -4.00
CA SER A 208 4.23 28.76 -4.45
C SER A 208 4.20 28.64 -5.98
N GLY A 209 3.13 28.04 -6.51
CA GLY A 209 2.93 27.84 -7.94
C GLY A 209 2.10 26.58 -8.20
N GLU A 210 1.24 26.63 -9.20
CA GLU A 210 0.40 25.49 -9.60
C GLU A 210 1.14 24.55 -10.56
N SER A 211 2.10 25.10 -11.33
CA SER A 211 2.90 24.37 -12.30
C SER A 211 4.32 24.11 -11.74
N ILE A 212 5.00 23.07 -12.26
CA ILE A 212 6.41 22.81 -11.95
C ILE A 212 7.29 24.01 -12.29
N VAL A 213 7.01 24.65 -13.42
CA VAL A 213 7.78 25.80 -13.89
C VAL A 213 7.63 26.96 -12.92
N ASP A 214 6.40 27.25 -12.49
CA ASP A 214 6.11 28.30 -11.51
C ASP A 214 6.80 28.02 -10.15
N GLN A 215 6.76 26.74 -9.70
CA GLN A 215 7.44 26.33 -8.47
C GLN A 215 8.95 26.49 -8.56
N ILE A 216 9.57 26.15 -9.71
CA ILE A 216 11.01 26.35 -9.93
C ILE A 216 11.34 27.83 -9.98
N GLN A 217 10.57 28.64 -10.71
CA GLN A 217 10.78 30.10 -10.77
C GLN A 217 10.61 30.74 -9.39
N SER A 218 9.54 30.36 -8.67
CA SER A 218 9.31 30.80 -7.30
C SER A 218 10.47 30.42 -6.39
N PHE A 219 10.97 29.20 -6.51
CA PHE A 219 12.13 28.75 -5.74
C PHE A 219 13.38 29.57 -6.06
N LEU A 220 13.68 29.79 -7.33
CA LEU A 220 14.84 30.56 -7.74
C LEU A 220 14.78 32.02 -7.24
N SER A 221 13.60 32.63 -7.18
CA SER A 221 13.41 33.98 -6.65
C SER A 221 13.61 34.09 -5.15
N VAL A 222 13.37 33.02 -4.39
CA VAL A 222 13.46 33.01 -2.92
C VAL A 222 14.68 32.22 -2.37
N VAL A 223 15.50 31.65 -3.26
CA VAL A 223 16.66 30.84 -2.86
C VAL A 223 17.66 31.62 -1.99
N GLY A 224 17.79 32.94 -2.20
CA GLY A 224 18.60 33.85 -1.37
C GLY A 224 18.11 33.97 0.08
N ASN A 225 16.83 33.64 0.33
CA ASN A 225 16.21 33.67 1.65
C ASN A 225 16.22 32.30 2.35
N THR A 226 17.05 31.38 1.88
CA THR A 226 17.18 30.03 2.46
C THR A 226 17.61 30.14 3.92
N LYS A 227 16.88 29.44 4.80
CA LYS A 227 17.24 29.38 6.22
C LYS A 227 18.35 28.34 6.43
N PRO A 228 19.58 28.75 6.80
CA PRO A 228 20.72 27.83 6.85
C PRO A 228 20.50 26.69 7.85
N LEU A 229 19.82 26.94 8.96
CA LEU A 229 19.50 25.92 9.94
C LEU A 229 18.55 24.88 9.40
N THR A 230 17.48 25.28 8.70
CA THR A 230 16.50 24.37 8.09
C THR A 230 17.16 23.52 7.01
N LEU A 231 18.00 24.13 6.18
CA LEU A 231 18.76 23.42 5.15
C LEU A 231 19.73 22.42 5.78
N ALA A 232 20.46 22.80 6.83
CA ALA A 232 21.39 21.92 7.53
C ALA A 232 20.65 20.70 8.13
N VAL A 233 19.50 20.90 8.77
CA VAL A 233 18.67 19.82 9.31
C VAL A 233 18.13 18.92 8.18
N GLY A 234 17.62 19.50 7.09
CA GLY A 234 17.10 18.74 5.97
C GLY A 234 18.17 17.89 5.28
N VAL A 235 19.33 18.47 5.01
CA VAL A 235 20.47 17.77 4.39
C VAL A 235 21.06 16.71 5.32
N SER A 236 21.27 17.03 6.62
CA SER A 236 21.79 16.06 7.58
C SER A 236 20.84 14.85 7.75
N THR A 237 19.54 15.09 7.78
CA THR A 237 18.54 14.04 7.83
C THR A 237 18.57 13.15 6.58
N LEU A 238 18.68 13.75 5.40
CA LEU A 238 18.80 13.00 4.14
C LEU A 238 20.06 12.14 4.12
N VAL A 239 21.21 12.73 4.47
CA VAL A 239 22.50 12.01 4.55
C VAL A 239 22.41 10.88 5.57
N LEU A 240 21.83 11.12 6.74
CA LEU A 240 21.65 10.10 7.78
C LEU A 240 20.81 8.92 7.25
N ILE A 241 19.68 9.19 6.58
CA ILE A 241 18.83 8.13 6.01
C ILE A 241 19.61 7.32 4.97
N LEU A 242 20.35 7.98 4.08
CA LEU A 242 21.13 7.30 3.05
C LEU A 242 22.26 6.46 3.65
N VAL A 243 22.95 6.96 4.65
CA VAL A 243 24.02 6.24 5.37
C VAL A 243 23.43 5.04 6.11
N LEU A 244 22.35 5.21 6.87
CA LEU A 244 21.70 4.12 7.58
C LEU A 244 21.22 3.02 6.64
N ARG A 245 20.64 3.37 5.51
CA ARG A 245 20.22 2.39 4.48
C ARG A 245 21.39 1.60 3.91
N LYS A 246 22.56 2.22 3.76
CA LYS A 246 23.76 1.57 3.23
C LYS A 246 24.45 0.69 4.27
N VAL A 247 24.53 1.15 5.53
CA VAL A 247 25.25 0.46 6.61
C VAL A 247 24.41 -0.66 7.22
N SER A 248 23.13 -0.43 7.40
CA SER A 248 22.25 -1.42 8.04
C SER A 248 20.85 -1.42 7.39
N PRO A 249 20.66 -2.21 6.31
CA PRO A 249 19.37 -2.30 5.62
C PRO A 249 18.23 -2.83 6.49
N ALA A 250 18.56 -3.48 7.64
CA ALA A 250 17.57 -4.00 8.57
C ALA A 250 16.98 -2.95 9.52
N LEU A 251 17.63 -1.77 9.63
CA LEU A 251 17.14 -0.70 10.49
C LEU A 251 16.12 0.18 9.76
N PRO A 252 15.02 0.58 10.42
CA PRO A 252 14.05 1.51 9.86
C PRO A 252 14.62 2.94 9.87
N ALA A 253 15.47 3.25 8.88
CA ALA A 253 16.18 4.53 8.79
C ALA A 253 15.28 5.76 8.92
N PRO A 254 14.07 5.83 8.32
CA PRO A 254 13.17 6.98 8.49
C PRO A 254 12.72 7.18 9.94
N LEU A 255 12.52 6.10 10.69
CA LEU A 255 12.08 6.17 12.08
C LEU A 255 13.20 6.72 13.00
N ILE A 256 14.43 6.28 12.78
CA ILE A 256 15.59 6.78 13.52
C ILE A 256 15.81 8.28 13.23
N ALA A 257 15.71 8.66 11.95
CA ALA A 257 15.85 10.06 11.56
C ALA A 257 14.76 10.95 12.19
N LEU A 258 13.50 10.48 12.20
CA LEU A 258 12.38 11.17 12.83
C LEU A 258 12.56 11.32 14.34
N SER A 259 13.02 10.27 15.03
CA SER A 259 13.32 10.30 16.47
C SER A 259 14.41 11.30 16.82
N LEU A 260 15.47 11.37 16.01
CA LEU A 260 16.55 12.33 16.21
C LEU A 260 16.10 13.78 16.03
N ILE A 261 15.21 14.04 15.05
CA ILE A 261 14.64 15.38 14.85
C ILE A 261 13.79 15.76 16.08
N HIS A 262 12.95 14.87 16.59
CA HIS A 262 12.16 15.14 17.80
C HIS A 262 12.99 15.40 19.05
N ILE A 263 14.12 14.71 19.20
CA ILE A 263 15.04 14.93 20.32
C ILE A 263 15.77 16.28 20.19
N SER A 264 16.03 16.72 18.95
CA SER A 264 16.75 17.96 18.69
C SER A 264 15.84 19.21 18.67
N GLU A 265 14.51 19.04 18.57
CA GLU A 265 13.57 20.14 18.74
C GLU A 265 13.39 20.44 20.24
N PRO A 266 13.86 21.59 20.74
CA PRO A 266 13.53 22.00 22.10
C PRO A 266 12.00 22.17 22.15
N THR A 267 11.37 21.49 23.09
CA THR A 267 9.94 21.60 23.39
C THR A 267 9.57 23.08 23.45
N ARG A 268 8.93 23.61 22.40
CA ARG A 268 8.25 24.90 22.50
C ARG A 268 7.06 24.66 23.41
N PRO A 269 6.97 25.37 24.55
CA PRO A 269 5.74 25.34 25.33
C PRO A 269 4.62 25.90 24.45
N TYR A 270 3.52 25.16 24.41
CA TYR A 270 2.30 25.55 23.71
C TYR A 270 1.73 26.83 24.36
#